data_ea14269302cf93217adf13f5637b7fd1
#
_entry.id   ea14269302cf93217adf13f5637b7fd1
#
_cell.length_a   1.000
_cell.length_b   1.000
_cell.length_c   1.000
_cell.angle_alpha   90.00
_cell.angle_beta   90.00
_cell.angle_gamma   90.00
#
_symmetry.space_group_name_H-M   'P 1'
#
loop_
_entity.id
_entity.type
_entity.pdbx_description
1 polymer ?
#
loop_
_entity_poly.entity_id
_entity_poly.type
_entity_poly.pdbx_seq_one_letter_code
_entity_poly.pdbx_strand_id
1 'polypeptide(L)'
;MKTHSTGCRAPLLGLSLLALACAGHAQSSVTLYGVADAGVRHGSGLTAAYGGSADSSNAVNSGINTTSRFGFRGSEDLGGGLKAIFNLESGVNLDTGASASATKLFDRAANVGLQASWGSVTLGRQTTVLADVVSATDPLGSRFASFNPNVGIAALSAHRLGAEFGPAGSTTGAYRLDNSVKYVGRFSDFSVRAMHAFGEQAGNSSNLSSSGVGAGYQSGGYTAALSYAQFRNAAGLSLKGYLGGASAMIGSNKLALTYGSHEAETSATAKTRNRTLGLGGTVPLGASVDLILAHYQVKRTRTAAVDDGFNRSVAFLEYKFSKRTRAYAELDHTRWKNGYQGAAFKSSASGVSAGVVHSF
;
A
#
# COMPACT_ATOMS: atom_id res chain seq x y z
N MET A 1 -26.18 33.58 -82.52
CA MET A 1 -26.47 32.41 -81.71
C MET A 1 -25.38 32.36 -80.63
N LYS A 2 -25.83 32.48 -79.36
CA LYS A 2 -24.93 32.67 -78.23
C LYS A 2 -24.59 31.31 -77.64
N THR A 3 -23.30 31.04 -77.46
CA THR A 3 -22.84 29.86 -76.71
C THR A 3 -22.31 30.32 -75.34
N HIS A 4 -22.94 29.85 -74.27
CA HIS A 4 -22.48 30.07 -72.94
C HIS A 4 -21.40 29.02 -72.53
N SER A 5 -20.25 29.47 -72.06
CA SER A 5 -19.24 28.63 -71.42
C SER A 5 -19.48 28.64 -69.92
N THR A 6 -19.81 27.49 -69.35
CA THR A 6 -19.88 27.27 -67.92
C THR A 6 -18.52 26.81 -67.39
N GLY A 7 -17.84 27.69 -66.65
CA GLY A 7 -16.60 27.36 -65.94
C GLY A 7 -16.86 26.49 -64.70
N CYS A 8 -16.20 25.34 -64.70
CA CYS A 8 -16.22 24.39 -63.57
C CYS A 8 -15.24 24.88 -62.50
N ARG A 9 -15.78 25.31 -61.35
CA ARG A 9 -14.98 25.53 -60.14
C ARG A 9 -15.12 24.28 -59.30
N ALA A 10 -14.11 23.42 -59.28
CA ALA A 10 -14.00 22.26 -58.36
C ALA A 10 -13.15 22.62 -57.15
N PRO A 11 -13.36 21.97 -56.00
CA PRO A 11 -13.20 22.60 -54.70
C PRO A 11 -11.87 22.33 -54.03
N LEU A 12 -11.42 23.34 -53.32
CA LEU A 12 -10.26 23.32 -52.39
C LEU A 12 -10.57 22.64 -51.03
N LEU A 13 -11.58 21.79 -50.97
CA LEU A 13 -11.98 21.14 -49.70
C LEU A 13 -11.28 19.80 -49.45
N GLY A 14 -10.41 19.32 -50.36
CA GLY A 14 -9.76 18.01 -50.21
C GLY A 14 -8.46 18.00 -49.41
N LEU A 15 -7.84 19.16 -49.14
CA LEU A 15 -6.52 19.22 -48.49
C LEU A 15 -6.55 19.40 -47.00
N SER A 16 -7.70 19.80 -46.42
CA SER A 16 -7.81 20.02 -44.98
C SER A 16 -8.13 18.75 -44.16
N LEU A 17 -8.62 17.68 -44.78
CA LEU A 17 -8.88 16.41 -44.08
C LEU A 17 -7.64 15.49 -43.96
N LEU A 18 -6.61 15.67 -44.79
CA LEU A 18 -5.36 14.90 -44.66
C LEU A 18 -4.44 15.42 -43.56
N ALA A 19 -4.57 16.68 -43.15
CA ALA A 19 -3.74 17.25 -42.06
C ALA A 19 -4.16 16.80 -40.64
N LEU A 20 -5.39 16.30 -40.48
CA LEU A 20 -5.86 15.75 -39.18
C LEU A 20 -5.47 14.29 -38.94
N ALA A 21 -5.02 13.55 -39.94
CA ALA A 21 -4.65 12.15 -39.83
C ALA A 21 -3.24 11.89 -39.28
N CYS A 22 -2.39 12.92 -39.15
CA CYS A 22 -1.01 12.80 -38.65
C CYS A 22 -0.84 13.10 -37.15
N ALA A 23 -1.92 13.40 -36.41
CA ALA A 23 -1.85 13.77 -34.99
C ALA A 23 -2.14 12.64 -34.00
N GLY A 24 -2.08 11.40 -34.45
CA GLY A 24 -2.62 10.33 -33.60
C GLY A 24 -1.77 9.06 -33.45
N HIS A 25 -0.47 9.17 -33.31
CA HIS A 25 0.30 8.08 -32.70
C HIS A 25 0.55 8.39 -31.23
N ALA A 26 -0.54 8.48 -30.45
CA ALA A 26 -0.47 8.37 -29.01
C ALA A 26 0.12 6.98 -28.70
N GLN A 27 1.36 6.95 -28.24
CA GLN A 27 2.04 5.70 -27.90
C GLN A 27 1.41 5.14 -26.60
N SER A 28 0.33 4.38 -26.75
CA SER A 28 -0.32 3.69 -25.65
C SER A 28 0.50 2.48 -25.25
N SER A 29 0.81 2.35 -23.97
CA SER A 29 1.47 1.17 -23.42
C SER A 29 0.59 0.53 -22.35
N VAL A 30 0.37 -0.78 -22.47
CA VAL A 30 -0.25 -1.59 -21.42
C VAL A 30 0.75 -2.66 -21.01
N THR A 31 1.03 -2.74 -19.72
CA THR A 31 1.95 -3.71 -19.13
C THR A 31 1.17 -4.63 -18.21
N LEU A 32 1.22 -5.93 -18.47
CA LEU A 32 0.90 -6.97 -17.49
C LEU A 32 2.10 -7.10 -16.56
N TYR A 33 1.86 -7.12 -15.26
CA TYR A 33 2.89 -7.33 -14.25
C TYR A 33 2.36 -8.14 -13.09
N GLY A 34 3.26 -8.70 -12.30
CA GLY A 34 2.85 -9.40 -11.10
C GLY A 34 4.01 -9.86 -10.22
N VAL A 35 3.62 -10.45 -9.10
CA VAL A 35 4.51 -11.10 -8.14
C VAL A 35 3.85 -12.39 -7.67
N ALA A 36 4.58 -13.48 -7.78
CA ALA A 36 4.24 -14.77 -7.21
C ALA A 36 5.19 -15.05 -6.04
N ASP A 37 4.64 -15.19 -4.83
CA ASP A 37 5.38 -15.49 -3.60
C ASP A 37 4.66 -16.60 -2.84
N ALA A 38 5.34 -17.74 -2.68
CA ALA A 38 4.87 -18.85 -1.88
C ALA A 38 6.01 -19.43 -1.04
N GLY A 39 5.67 -19.87 0.16
CA GLY A 39 6.63 -20.46 1.09
C GLY A 39 5.97 -21.39 2.08
N VAL A 40 6.79 -22.26 2.68
CA VAL A 40 6.40 -23.08 3.82
C VAL A 40 6.70 -22.34 5.11
N ARG A 41 5.83 -22.46 6.10
CA ARG A 41 5.98 -21.85 7.41
C ARG A 41 5.64 -22.83 8.52
N HIS A 42 6.50 -22.88 9.54
CA HIS A 42 6.16 -23.38 10.86
C HIS A 42 6.01 -22.22 11.83
N GLY A 43 4.89 -22.15 12.56
CA GLY A 43 4.63 -21.12 13.55
C GLY A 43 4.13 -21.71 14.87
N SER A 44 4.64 -21.22 16.00
CA SER A 44 4.16 -21.54 17.34
C SER A 44 3.59 -20.29 17.99
N GLY A 45 2.39 -20.37 18.53
CA GLY A 45 1.67 -19.22 19.09
C GLY A 45 1.03 -18.30 18.04
N LEU A 46 1.05 -18.70 16.77
CA LEU A 46 0.38 -18.02 15.66
C LEU A 46 -0.38 -19.04 14.81
N THR A 47 -1.54 -18.63 14.31
CA THR A 47 -2.26 -19.34 13.23
C THR A 47 -1.54 -19.17 11.90
N ALA A 48 -1.94 -19.94 10.88
CA ALA A 48 -1.46 -19.75 9.51
C ALA A 48 -1.70 -18.31 8.98
N ALA A 49 -2.75 -17.64 9.46
CA ALA A 49 -3.07 -16.25 9.14
C ALA A 49 -2.40 -15.22 10.08
N TYR A 50 -1.37 -15.62 10.83
CA TYR A 50 -0.59 -14.78 11.76
C TYR A 50 -1.37 -14.18 12.94
N GLY A 51 -2.56 -14.68 13.23
CA GLY A 51 -3.31 -14.38 14.45
C GLY A 51 -2.72 -15.13 15.67
N GLY A 52 -3.01 -14.65 16.88
CA GLY A 52 -2.61 -15.35 18.12
C GLY A 52 -3.22 -16.76 18.19
N SER A 53 -2.47 -17.73 18.75
CA SER A 53 -2.89 -19.12 18.93
C SER A 53 -2.31 -19.70 20.22
N ALA A 54 -2.98 -20.72 20.78
CA ALA A 54 -2.42 -21.57 21.81
C ALA A 54 -1.48 -22.65 21.25
N ASP A 55 -1.61 -22.96 19.95
CA ASP A 55 -0.99 -24.11 19.30
C ASP A 55 0.12 -23.71 18.31
N SER A 56 0.67 -24.71 17.65
CA SER A 56 1.58 -24.58 16.54
C SER A 56 0.89 -24.95 15.23
N SER A 57 1.32 -24.38 14.13
CA SER A 57 0.79 -24.66 12.79
C SER A 57 1.90 -24.81 11.76
N ASN A 58 1.65 -25.67 10.78
CA ASN A 58 2.44 -25.78 9.55
C ASN A 58 1.54 -25.38 8.39
N ALA A 59 2.05 -24.57 7.48
CA ALA A 59 1.26 -24.10 6.34
C ALA A 59 2.16 -23.86 5.12
N VAL A 60 1.57 -23.98 3.94
CA VAL A 60 2.03 -23.27 2.76
C VAL A 60 1.30 -21.94 2.74
N ASN A 61 2.03 -20.83 2.70
CA ASN A 61 1.46 -19.49 2.71
C ASN A 61 1.83 -18.74 1.44
N SER A 62 0.88 -17.97 0.95
CA SER A 62 1.11 -17.00 -0.12
C SER A 62 1.54 -15.65 0.46
N GLY A 63 2.50 -14.98 -0.19
CA GLY A 63 2.80 -13.59 0.13
C GLY A 63 3.56 -13.36 1.44
N ILE A 64 4.38 -14.29 1.88
CA ILE A 64 5.19 -14.16 3.11
C ILE A 64 6.16 -12.99 2.99
N ASN A 65 6.92 -12.92 1.89
CA ASN A 65 7.88 -11.86 1.61
C ASN A 65 7.21 -10.67 0.92
N THR A 66 6.42 -10.93 -0.12
CA THR A 66 5.78 -9.89 -0.92
C THR A 66 4.40 -10.37 -1.35
N THR A 67 3.34 -9.65 -0.98
CA THR A 67 1.96 -10.05 -1.33
C THR A 67 1.83 -10.42 -2.78
N SER A 68 1.40 -11.67 -3.05
CA SER A 68 1.19 -12.19 -4.39
C SER A 68 0.07 -11.43 -5.09
N ARG A 69 0.28 -11.06 -6.34
CA ARG A 69 -0.62 -10.20 -7.10
C ARG A 69 -0.32 -10.22 -8.57
N PHE A 70 -1.30 -9.83 -9.36
CA PHE A 70 -1.12 -9.49 -10.77
C PHE A 70 -1.90 -8.21 -11.09
N GLY A 71 -1.54 -7.55 -12.19
CA GLY A 71 -2.22 -6.31 -12.57
C GLY A 71 -1.88 -5.85 -13.97
N PHE A 72 -2.66 -4.88 -14.40
CA PHE A 72 -2.49 -4.15 -15.65
C PHE A 72 -2.28 -2.67 -15.32
N ARG A 73 -1.26 -2.09 -15.89
CA ARG A 73 -1.05 -0.64 -15.83
C ARG A 73 -0.76 -0.12 -17.22
N GLY A 74 -1.21 1.08 -17.49
CA GLY A 74 -0.96 1.68 -18.79
C GLY A 74 -0.86 3.19 -18.73
N SER A 75 -0.30 3.73 -19.79
CA SER A 75 -0.27 5.16 -20.04
C SER A 75 -0.48 5.44 -21.52
N GLU A 76 -1.18 6.55 -21.80
CA GLU A 76 -1.41 7.11 -23.12
C GLU A 76 -0.91 8.55 -23.12
N ASP A 77 -0.08 8.91 -24.09
CA ASP A 77 0.36 10.29 -24.26
C ASP A 77 -0.74 11.09 -24.98
N LEU A 78 -1.24 12.12 -24.30
CA LEU A 78 -2.29 13.00 -24.81
C LEU A 78 -1.72 14.25 -25.50
N GLY A 79 -0.39 14.35 -25.61
CA GLY A 79 0.30 15.53 -26.11
C GLY A 79 0.56 16.60 -25.04
N GLY A 80 1.45 17.55 -25.35
CA GLY A 80 1.78 18.64 -24.42
C GLY A 80 2.37 18.21 -23.08
N GLY A 81 2.88 16.97 -22.94
CA GLY A 81 3.38 16.42 -21.69
C GLY A 81 2.28 15.90 -20.75
N LEU A 82 1.03 15.88 -21.19
CA LEU A 82 -0.09 15.29 -20.47
C LEU A 82 -0.24 13.82 -20.84
N LYS A 83 -0.48 12.97 -19.84
CA LYS A 83 -0.73 11.52 -20.01
C LYS A 83 -2.00 11.10 -19.28
N ALA A 84 -2.80 10.22 -19.90
CA ALA A 84 -3.77 9.41 -19.20
C ALA A 84 -3.06 8.19 -18.62
N ILE A 85 -3.40 7.81 -17.39
CA ILE A 85 -2.80 6.67 -16.70
C ILE A 85 -3.87 5.83 -16.05
N PHE A 86 -3.66 4.51 -15.94
CA PHE A 86 -4.51 3.64 -15.15
C PHE A 86 -3.70 2.54 -14.45
N ASN A 87 -4.28 1.99 -13.38
CA ASN A 87 -3.76 0.82 -12.68
C ASN A 87 -4.89 -0.05 -12.15
N LEU A 88 -4.90 -1.33 -12.53
CA LEU A 88 -5.80 -2.37 -12.04
C LEU A 88 -4.93 -3.47 -11.44
N GLU A 89 -5.06 -3.76 -10.12
CA GLU A 89 -4.23 -4.75 -9.42
C GLU A 89 -5.08 -5.62 -8.51
N SER A 90 -4.95 -6.93 -8.65
CA SER A 90 -5.63 -7.98 -7.89
C SER A 90 -4.63 -8.76 -7.03
N GLY A 91 -4.95 -8.99 -5.77
CA GLY A 91 -4.25 -9.94 -4.93
C GLY A 91 -4.67 -11.38 -5.23
N VAL A 92 -3.74 -12.31 -5.09
CA VAL A 92 -3.99 -13.74 -5.28
C VAL A 92 -3.33 -14.55 -4.16
N ASN A 93 -4.01 -15.59 -3.68
CA ASN A 93 -3.49 -16.54 -2.73
C ASN A 93 -2.97 -17.76 -3.51
N LEU A 94 -1.65 -17.89 -3.65
CA LEU A 94 -1.03 -18.96 -4.47
C LEU A 94 -1.17 -20.34 -3.83
N ASP A 95 -1.34 -20.40 -2.52
CA ASP A 95 -1.56 -21.65 -1.78
C ASP A 95 -2.91 -22.30 -2.07
N THR A 96 -3.91 -21.49 -2.45
CA THR A 96 -5.28 -21.97 -2.71
C THR A 96 -5.79 -21.67 -4.11
N GLY A 97 -5.11 -20.76 -4.86
CA GLY A 97 -5.59 -20.27 -6.15
C GLY A 97 -6.74 -19.24 -6.03
N ALA A 98 -7.16 -18.87 -4.82
CA ALA A 98 -8.25 -17.94 -4.61
C ALA A 98 -7.80 -16.49 -4.81
N SER A 99 -8.76 -15.59 -5.14
CA SER A 99 -8.55 -14.15 -5.01
C SER A 99 -8.27 -13.78 -3.55
N ALA A 100 -7.40 -12.81 -3.31
CA ALA A 100 -7.13 -12.31 -1.95
C ALA A 100 -8.34 -11.59 -1.33
N SER A 101 -9.30 -11.18 -2.13
CA SER A 101 -10.56 -10.59 -1.67
C SER A 101 -11.75 -11.36 -2.25
N ALA A 102 -12.71 -11.71 -1.39
CA ALA A 102 -13.94 -12.38 -1.80
C ALA A 102 -14.92 -11.42 -2.52
N THR A 103 -14.77 -10.11 -2.36
CA THR A 103 -15.75 -9.12 -2.81
C THR A 103 -15.23 -8.15 -3.87
N LYS A 104 -13.92 -8.11 -4.10
CA LYS A 104 -13.28 -7.15 -5.03
C LYS A 104 -12.32 -7.86 -5.95
N LEU A 105 -12.57 -7.78 -7.26
CA LEU A 105 -11.64 -8.32 -8.27
C LEU A 105 -10.29 -7.59 -8.23
N PHE A 106 -10.32 -6.25 -8.22
CA PHE A 106 -9.12 -5.42 -8.10
C PHE A 106 -9.01 -4.83 -6.70
N ASP A 107 -8.79 -5.69 -5.71
CA ASP A 107 -8.76 -5.33 -4.29
C ASP A 107 -7.58 -4.43 -3.91
N ARG A 108 -6.52 -4.36 -4.74
CA ARG A 108 -5.28 -3.63 -4.44
C ARG A 108 -5.24 -2.25 -5.10
N ALA A 109 -5.63 -2.15 -6.37
CA ALA A 109 -5.78 -0.88 -7.08
C ALA A 109 -6.82 -1.01 -8.19
N ALA A 110 -7.66 0.02 -8.35
CA ALA A 110 -8.58 0.20 -9.46
C ALA A 110 -8.74 1.69 -9.67
N ASN A 111 -7.84 2.29 -10.46
CA ASN A 111 -7.82 3.75 -10.64
C ASN A 111 -7.41 4.16 -12.04
N VAL A 112 -7.86 5.36 -12.41
CA VAL A 112 -7.53 6.07 -13.63
C VAL A 112 -7.19 7.52 -13.29
N GLY A 113 -6.39 8.19 -14.09
CA GLY A 113 -6.03 9.57 -13.82
C GLY A 113 -5.25 10.25 -14.91
N LEU A 114 -4.82 11.47 -14.60
CA LEU A 114 -3.97 12.29 -15.44
C LEU A 114 -2.64 12.56 -14.75
N GLN A 115 -1.58 12.62 -15.54
CA GLN A 115 -0.22 12.90 -15.11
C GLN A 115 0.44 13.92 -16.04
N ALA A 116 1.13 14.90 -15.47
CA ALA A 116 1.93 15.87 -16.21
C ALA A 116 3.10 16.38 -15.35
N SER A 117 3.76 17.46 -15.74
CA SER A 117 4.87 18.08 -14.98
C SER A 117 4.47 18.54 -13.57
N TRP A 118 3.21 18.87 -13.35
CA TRP A 118 2.66 19.23 -12.02
C TRP A 118 2.43 18.03 -11.10
N GLY A 119 2.60 16.79 -11.58
CA GLY A 119 2.34 15.56 -10.82
C GLY A 119 1.21 14.74 -11.43
N SER A 120 0.46 14.03 -10.60
CA SER A 120 -0.67 13.20 -11.02
C SER A 120 -1.89 13.40 -10.14
N VAL A 121 -3.08 13.30 -10.75
CA VAL A 121 -4.37 13.15 -10.07
C VAL A 121 -4.98 11.82 -10.50
N THR A 122 -5.34 10.97 -9.56
CA THR A 122 -5.95 9.66 -9.80
C THR A 122 -7.26 9.50 -9.04
N LEU A 123 -8.23 8.83 -9.66
CA LEU A 123 -9.55 8.56 -9.11
C LEU A 123 -9.77 7.04 -9.00
N GLY A 124 -10.42 6.60 -7.93
CA GLY A 124 -10.77 5.20 -7.70
C GLY A 124 -10.10 4.61 -6.47
N ARG A 125 -9.95 3.28 -6.44
CA ARG A 125 -9.34 2.55 -5.33
C ARG A 125 -7.82 2.62 -5.40
N GLN A 126 -7.19 3.05 -4.30
CA GLN A 126 -5.72 3.21 -4.23
C GLN A 126 -5.22 3.27 -2.78
N THR A 127 -3.89 3.24 -2.61
CA THR A 127 -3.24 3.34 -1.29
C THR A 127 -3.42 4.72 -0.70
N THR A 128 -3.52 4.77 0.64
CA THR A 128 -3.58 6.01 1.40
C THR A 128 -2.24 6.73 1.47
N VAL A 129 -2.25 7.99 1.88
CA VAL A 129 -1.01 8.74 2.15
C VAL A 129 -0.21 8.15 3.32
N LEU A 130 -0.86 7.45 4.27
CA LEU A 130 -0.17 6.72 5.34
C LEU A 130 0.62 5.53 4.77
N ALA A 131 0.02 4.77 3.86
CA ALA A 131 0.66 3.65 3.18
C ALA A 131 1.89 4.08 2.36
N ASP A 132 1.84 5.26 1.76
CA ASP A 132 2.97 5.81 1.00
C ASP A 132 4.20 6.06 1.92
N VAL A 133 3.99 6.54 3.15
CA VAL A 133 5.08 6.73 4.13
C VAL A 133 5.64 5.38 4.59
N VAL A 134 4.79 4.40 4.89
CA VAL A 134 5.25 3.02 5.20
C VAL A 134 6.13 2.50 4.06
N SER A 135 5.68 2.60 2.83
CA SER A 135 6.43 2.12 1.68
C SER A 135 7.80 2.79 1.51
N ALA A 136 7.90 4.08 1.87
CA ALA A 136 9.11 4.87 1.68
C ALA A 136 10.13 4.70 2.81
N THR A 137 9.69 4.62 4.06
CA THR A 137 10.56 4.80 5.24
C THR A 137 10.56 3.63 6.22
N ASP A 138 9.59 2.72 6.16
CA ASP A 138 9.56 1.58 7.10
C ASP A 138 10.72 0.60 6.83
N PRO A 139 11.32 -0.02 7.86
CA PRO A 139 12.36 -1.04 7.71
C PRO A 139 12.03 -2.17 6.76
N LEU A 140 10.80 -2.66 6.80
CA LEU A 140 10.29 -3.68 5.90
C LEU A 140 9.60 -3.09 4.66
N GLY A 141 9.33 -1.79 4.64
CA GLY A 141 8.56 -1.11 3.60
C GLY A 141 7.15 -1.69 3.48
N SER A 142 6.64 -1.78 2.27
CA SER A 142 5.36 -2.44 1.96
C SER A 142 5.49 -3.95 1.72
N ARG A 143 6.69 -4.50 1.85
CA ARG A 143 6.95 -5.95 1.86
C ARG A 143 6.69 -6.51 3.25
N PHE A 144 6.60 -7.83 3.36
CA PHE A 144 6.44 -8.54 4.62
C PHE A 144 5.20 -8.06 5.42
N ALA A 145 4.10 -7.84 4.72
CA ALA A 145 2.91 -7.18 5.27
C ALA A 145 2.37 -7.87 6.54
N SER A 146 2.46 -9.20 6.60
CA SER A 146 2.02 -9.98 7.76
C SER A 146 2.86 -9.75 9.03
N PHE A 147 4.11 -9.32 8.86
CA PHE A 147 5.05 -9.06 9.96
C PHE A 147 5.15 -7.59 10.32
N ASN A 148 4.77 -6.69 9.41
CA ASN A 148 4.90 -5.26 9.60
C ASN A 148 3.69 -4.67 10.34
N PRO A 149 3.81 -4.28 11.63
CA PRO A 149 2.69 -3.71 12.38
C PRO A 149 2.18 -2.40 11.78
N ASN A 150 3.03 -1.60 11.12
CA ASN A 150 2.58 -0.35 10.50
C ASN A 150 1.62 -0.61 9.34
N VAL A 151 1.80 -1.70 8.58
CA VAL A 151 0.84 -2.13 7.56
C VAL A 151 -0.46 -2.59 8.22
N GLY A 152 -0.39 -3.46 9.23
CA GLY A 152 -1.55 -3.97 9.95
C GLY A 152 -2.31 -2.87 10.69
N ILE A 153 -1.60 -1.89 11.26
CA ILE A 153 -2.17 -0.74 11.96
C ILE A 153 -2.79 0.25 10.97
N ALA A 154 -2.16 0.48 9.82
CA ALA A 154 -2.76 1.26 8.76
C ALA A 154 -4.00 0.59 8.14
N ALA A 155 -4.16 -0.70 8.32
CA ALA A 155 -5.33 -1.48 7.87
C ALA A 155 -6.47 -1.54 8.89
N LEU A 156 -6.58 -0.66 9.83
CA LEU A 156 -7.64 -0.38 10.81
C LEU A 156 -8.45 -1.57 11.36
N SER A 157 -8.82 -2.52 10.52
CA SER A 157 -9.53 -3.75 10.88
C SER A 157 -8.71 -4.66 11.82
N ALA A 158 -7.39 -4.63 11.74
CA ALA A 158 -6.50 -5.39 12.62
C ALA A 158 -6.35 -4.80 14.03
N HIS A 159 -6.89 -3.62 14.27
CA HIS A 159 -6.77 -2.94 15.56
C HIS A 159 -7.74 -3.40 16.63
N ARG A 160 -8.66 -4.28 16.33
CA ARG A 160 -9.78 -4.60 17.23
C ARG A 160 -10.48 -3.32 17.73
N LEU A 161 -10.63 -2.33 16.85
CA LEU A 161 -11.27 -1.06 17.18
C LEU A 161 -12.80 -1.18 17.25
N GLY A 162 -13.34 -2.34 16.88
CA GLY A 162 -14.77 -2.63 16.94
C GLY A 162 -15.61 -1.90 15.89
N ALA A 163 -14.96 -1.12 15.00
CA ALA A 163 -15.64 -0.38 13.96
C ALA A 163 -14.75 -0.29 12.71
N GLU A 164 -15.37 -0.32 11.56
CA GLU A 164 -14.74 -0.11 10.27
C GLU A 164 -14.73 1.39 9.94
N PHE A 165 -13.61 1.91 9.44
CA PHE A 165 -13.43 3.32 9.13
C PHE A 165 -13.17 3.48 7.62
N GLY A 166 -13.64 4.58 7.05
CA GLY A 166 -13.50 4.88 5.63
C GLY A 166 -14.69 4.40 4.79
N PRO A 167 -14.62 4.52 3.46
CA PRO A 167 -15.72 4.19 2.56
C PRO A 167 -16.20 2.74 2.70
N ALA A 168 -17.49 2.53 2.51
CA ALA A 168 -18.11 1.22 2.56
C ALA A 168 -17.40 0.23 1.63
N GLY A 169 -17.14 -0.98 2.13
CA GLY A 169 -16.43 -2.02 1.39
C GLY A 169 -14.91 -1.86 1.36
N SER A 170 -14.34 -0.91 2.10
CA SER A 170 -12.89 -0.79 2.28
C SER A 170 -12.42 -1.72 3.39
N THR A 171 -12.36 -3.01 3.11
CA THR A 171 -11.95 -4.05 4.08
C THR A 171 -10.50 -3.93 4.54
N THR A 172 -9.67 -3.23 3.78
CA THR A 172 -8.27 -2.97 4.09
C THR A 172 -8.06 -1.63 4.79
N GLY A 173 -9.13 -0.97 5.20
CA GLY A 173 -9.13 0.21 6.07
C GLY A 173 -8.19 1.30 5.60
N ALA A 174 -7.39 1.85 6.51
CA ALA A 174 -6.49 2.97 6.25
C ALA A 174 -5.34 2.68 5.28
N TYR A 175 -5.15 1.45 4.83
CA TYR A 175 -4.10 1.13 3.87
C TYR A 175 -4.54 1.39 2.42
N ARG A 176 -5.81 1.17 2.09
CA ARG A 176 -6.43 1.45 0.78
C ARG A 176 -7.83 1.98 0.96
N LEU A 177 -8.22 2.92 0.13
CA LEU A 177 -9.56 3.51 0.14
C LEU A 177 -10.21 3.37 -1.23
N ASP A 178 -11.52 3.06 -1.22
CA ASP A 178 -12.40 3.19 -2.37
C ASP A 178 -12.79 4.66 -2.57
N ASN A 179 -13.41 4.98 -3.70
CA ASN A 179 -14.08 6.24 -3.97
C ASN A 179 -13.19 7.47 -3.73
N SER A 180 -11.89 7.35 -4.04
CA SER A 180 -10.92 8.36 -3.68
C SER A 180 -10.38 9.16 -4.86
N VAL A 181 -10.04 10.41 -4.57
CA VAL A 181 -9.22 11.29 -5.40
C VAL A 181 -7.89 11.48 -4.69
N LYS A 182 -6.79 11.28 -5.38
CA LYS A 182 -5.45 11.44 -4.83
C LYS A 182 -4.58 12.27 -5.77
N TYR A 183 -3.95 13.30 -5.22
CA TYR A 183 -2.91 14.07 -5.87
C TYR A 183 -1.53 13.65 -5.36
N VAL A 184 -0.57 13.54 -6.26
CA VAL A 184 0.85 13.34 -5.95
C VAL A 184 1.67 14.28 -6.81
N GLY A 185 2.31 15.28 -6.18
CA GLY A 185 3.26 16.19 -6.81
C GLY A 185 4.70 15.88 -6.44
N ARG A 186 5.63 16.16 -7.34
CA ARG A 186 7.08 16.06 -7.10
C ARG A 186 7.75 17.35 -7.57
N PHE A 187 8.58 17.92 -6.69
CA PHE A 187 9.26 19.20 -6.90
C PHE A 187 10.72 19.03 -6.48
N SER A 188 11.59 18.72 -7.43
CA SER A 188 12.97 18.30 -7.16
C SER A 188 13.00 17.10 -6.20
N ASP A 189 13.66 17.22 -5.07
CA ASP A 189 13.81 16.18 -4.05
C ASP A 189 12.57 16.05 -3.15
N PHE A 190 11.61 16.97 -3.25
CA PHE A 190 10.41 16.99 -2.41
C PHE A 190 9.21 16.37 -3.12
N SER A 191 8.33 15.78 -2.35
CA SER A 191 7.02 15.31 -2.81
C SER A 191 5.93 15.73 -1.85
N VAL A 192 4.73 16.01 -2.39
CA VAL A 192 3.53 16.28 -1.61
C VAL A 192 2.41 15.36 -2.07
N ARG A 193 1.52 15.03 -1.15
CA ARG A 193 0.36 14.17 -1.40
C ARG A 193 -0.86 14.76 -0.71
N ALA A 194 -1.99 14.68 -1.40
CA ALA A 194 -3.29 14.97 -0.81
C ALA A 194 -4.29 13.92 -1.29
N MET A 195 -5.19 13.49 -0.43
CA MET A 195 -6.18 12.47 -0.73
C MET A 195 -7.50 12.78 -0.04
N HIS A 196 -8.59 12.58 -0.76
CA HIS A 196 -9.93 12.55 -0.21
C HIS A 196 -10.67 11.32 -0.74
N ALA A 197 -11.39 10.63 0.14
CA ALA A 197 -12.28 9.53 -0.22
C ALA A 197 -13.70 9.88 0.22
N PHE A 198 -14.65 9.77 -0.71
CA PHE A 198 -16.05 10.08 -0.48
C PHE A 198 -16.74 8.92 0.25
N GLY A 199 -17.54 9.23 1.26
CA GLY A 199 -18.29 8.22 2.02
C GLY A 199 -19.55 7.73 1.31
N GLU A 200 -19.99 8.43 0.27
CA GLU A 200 -21.19 8.09 -0.57
C GLU A 200 -22.46 7.88 0.25
N GLN A 201 -22.61 8.63 1.37
CA GLN A 201 -23.79 8.56 2.21
C GLN A 201 -24.77 9.67 1.84
N ALA A 202 -25.95 9.31 1.38
CA ALA A 202 -27.00 10.26 1.09
C ALA A 202 -27.40 11.03 2.36
N GLY A 203 -27.45 12.36 2.26
CA GLY A 203 -27.80 13.25 3.39
C GLY A 203 -26.68 13.47 4.41
N ASN A 204 -25.54 12.77 4.29
CA ASN A 204 -24.39 12.96 5.18
C ASN A 204 -23.06 12.71 4.45
N SER A 205 -22.50 13.74 3.85
CA SER A 205 -21.24 13.65 3.09
C SER A 205 -19.99 13.41 3.96
N SER A 206 -20.09 13.56 5.28
CA SER A 206 -18.96 13.41 6.18
C SER A 206 -18.75 11.97 6.70
N ASN A 207 -19.83 11.20 6.84
CA ASN A 207 -19.72 9.81 7.31
C ASN A 207 -19.05 8.93 6.26
N LEU A 208 -18.24 7.97 6.71
CA LEU A 208 -17.41 7.09 5.88
C LEU A 208 -16.38 7.84 5.00
N SER A 209 -16.32 9.17 5.04
CA SER A 209 -15.33 9.95 4.31
C SER A 209 -13.94 9.82 4.94
N SER A 210 -12.91 10.10 4.16
CA SER A 210 -11.54 10.12 4.63
C SER A 210 -10.75 11.21 3.92
N SER A 211 -9.83 11.85 4.64
CA SER A 211 -8.93 12.86 4.06
C SER A 211 -7.53 12.67 4.61
N GLY A 212 -6.52 12.96 3.81
CA GLY A 212 -5.15 12.87 4.24
C GLY A 212 -4.20 13.71 3.40
N VAL A 213 -3.10 14.09 4.03
CA VAL A 213 -1.99 14.82 3.41
C VAL A 213 -0.66 14.19 3.79
N GLY A 214 0.35 14.36 2.96
CA GLY A 214 1.68 13.86 3.22
C GLY A 214 2.74 14.65 2.48
N ALA A 215 3.96 14.61 3.01
CA ALA A 215 5.15 15.17 2.39
C ALA A 215 6.29 14.18 2.48
N GLY A 216 7.23 14.27 1.55
CA GLY A 216 8.42 13.45 1.51
C GLY A 216 9.61 14.21 0.92
N TYR A 217 10.79 13.77 1.33
CA TYR A 217 12.09 14.21 0.82
C TYR A 217 12.92 12.97 0.46
N GLN A 218 13.58 13.01 -0.68
CA GLN A 218 14.47 11.92 -1.11
C GLN A 218 15.64 12.50 -1.93
N SER A 219 16.84 12.45 -1.37
CA SER A 219 18.08 12.90 -2.03
C SER A 219 19.29 12.22 -1.42
N GLY A 220 20.33 11.97 -2.22
CA GLY A 220 21.66 11.53 -1.77
C GLY A 220 21.67 10.25 -0.92
N GLY A 221 20.69 9.35 -1.10
CA GLY A 221 20.56 8.13 -0.29
C GLY A 221 19.78 8.32 1.02
N TYR A 222 19.26 9.53 1.28
CA TYR A 222 18.39 9.85 2.41
C TYR A 222 16.94 9.91 1.95
N THR A 223 16.04 9.38 2.76
CA THR A 223 14.60 9.49 2.55
C THR A 223 13.95 9.87 3.88
N ALA A 224 13.06 10.84 3.86
CA ALA A 224 12.21 11.17 5.00
C ALA A 224 10.78 11.40 4.48
N ALA A 225 9.78 10.97 5.24
CA ALA A 225 8.39 11.20 4.88
C ALA A 225 7.52 11.29 6.12
N LEU A 226 6.45 12.06 6.01
CA LEU A 226 5.43 12.20 7.04
C LEU A 226 4.05 12.30 6.40
N SER A 227 3.03 11.87 7.13
CA SER A 227 1.63 11.97 6.69
C SER A 227 0.67 12.05 7.87
N TYR A 228 -0.47 12.65 7.59
CA TYR A 228 -1.63 12.66 8.45
C TYR A 228 -2.85 12.22 7.64
N ALA A 229 -3.71 11.42 8.25
CA ALA A 229 -5.01 11.11 7.68
C ALA A 229 -6.07 10.99 8.76
N GLN A 230 -7.29 11.38 8.40
CA GLN A 230 -8.49 11.20 9.22
C GLN A 230 -9.50 10.37 8.45
N PHE A 231 -10.07 9.40 9.13
CA PHE A 231 -11.10 8.49 8.60
C PHE A 231 -12.32 8.59 9.49
N ARG A 232 -13.51 8.46 8.91
CA ARG A 232 -14.78 8.40 9.66
C ARG A 232 -15.49 7.09 9.41
N ASN A 233 -16.18 6.60 10.43
CA ASN A 233 -17.07 5.43 10.30
C ASN A 233 -18.50 5.87 9.98
N ALA A 234 -19.41 4.90 9.82
CA ALA A 234 -20.82 5.18 9.52
C ALA A 234 -21.56 5.95 10.63
N ALA A 235 -21.08 5.86 11.87
CA ALA A 235 -21.61 6.60 13.02
C ALA A 235 -20.97 7.99 13.22
N GLY A 236 -20.07 8.42 12.32
CA GLY A 236 -19.36 9.70 12.40
C GLY A 236 -18.15 9.71 13.34
N LEU A 237 -17.86 8.59 14.03
CA LEU A 237 -16.67 8.47 14.87
C LEU A 237 -15.41 8.55 14.01
N SER A 238 -14.37 9.20 14.54
CA SER A 238 -13.15 9.45 13.79
C SER A 238 -12.01 8.53 14.18
N LEU A 239 -11.15 8.22 13.20
CA LEU A 239 -9.81 7.73 13.41
C LEU A 239 -8.83 8.73 12.81
N LYS A 240 -7.82 9.12 13.59
CA LYS A 240 -6.73 10.01 13.18
C LYS A 240 -5.42 9.24 13.19
N GLY A 241 -4.71 9.24 12.07
CA GLY A 241 -3.41 8.60 11.91
C GLY A 241 -2.32 9.61 11.59
N TYR A 242 -1.20 9.51 12.31
CA TYR A 242 0.05 10.19 12.01
C TYR A 242 1.11 9.12 11.77
N LEU A 243 1.87 9.27 10.72
CA LEU A 243 2.97 8.39 10.41
C LEU A 243 4.13 9.17 9.82
N GLY A 244 5.32 8.96 10.35
CA GLY A 244 6.54 9.57 9.85
C GLY A 244 7.71 8.62 9.99
N GLY A 245 8.71 8.81 9.14
CA GLY A 245 9.91 8.01 9.18
C GLY A 245 11.02 8.57 8.32
N ALA A 246 12.18 7.96 8.49
CA ALA A 246 13.37 8.26 7.70
C ALA A 246 14.17 7.00 7.42
N SER A 247 14.90 6.99 6.33
CA SER A 247 15.91 5.99 6.02
C SER A 247 17.16 6.63 5.42
N ALA A 248 18.30 5.99 5.65
CA ALA A 248 19.60 6.43 5.16
C ALA A 248 20.39 5.25 4.60
N MET A 249 21.10 5.49 3.50
CA MET A 249 22.16 4.60 3.02
C MET A 249 23.47 4.98 3.69
N ILE A 250 24.08 4.03 4.39
CA ILE A 250 25.41 4.16 5.01
C ILE A 250 26.32 3.13 4.33
N GLY A 251 27.08 3.59 3.35
CA GLY A 251 27.72 2.70 2.39
C GLY A 251 26.67 1.90 1.62
N SER A 252 26.76 0.58 1.64
CA SER A 252 25.77 -0.33 1.02
C SER A 252 24.59 -0.68 1.95
N ASN A 253 24.67 -0.31 3.23
CA ASN A 253 23.65 -0.66 4.23
C ASN A 253 22.54 0.38 4.23
N LYS A 254 21.26 -0.09 4.29
CA LYS A 254 20.10 0.75 4.54
C LYS A 254 19.72 0.67 6.02
N LEU A 255 19.60 1.82 6.68
CA LEU A 255 18.96 1.94 7.98
C LEU A 255 17.61 2.66 7.82
N ALA A 256 16.63 2.31 8.65
CA ALA A 256 15.30 2.88 8.59
C ALA A 256 14.68 2.95 9.98
N LEU A 257 13.95 4.04 10.22
CA LEU A 257 13.19 4.32 11.43
C LEU A 257 11.80 4.83 11.05
N THR A 258 10.76 4.27 11.66
CA THR A 258 9.37 4.73 11.49
C THR A 258 8.68 4.89 12.83
N TYR A 259 7.85 5.90 12.93
CA TYR A 259 6.94 6.10 14.05
C TYR A 259 5.53 6.37 13.53
N GLY A 260 4.56 5.63 14.07
CA GLY A 260 3.14 5.80 13.79
C GLY A 260 2.33 5.98 15.07
N SER A 261 1.30 6.82 15.01
CA SER A 261 0.30 6.98 16.08
C SER A 261 -1.08 7.06 15.44
N HIS A 262 -1.96 6.12 15.83
CA HIS A 262 -3.33 6.02 15.33
C HIS A 262 -4.29 6.04 16.52
N GLU A 263 -5.21 7.00 16.54
CA GLU A 263 -6.22 7.14 17.58
C GLU A 263 -7.62 7.02 16.96
N ALA A 264 -8.39 6.05 17.42
CA ALA A 264 -9.76 5.83 17.01
C ALA A 264 -10.73 6.11 18.15
N GLU A 265 -11.79 6.85 17.88
CA GLU A 265 -12.97 6.92 18.72
C GLU A 265 -13.74 5.60 18.59
N THR A 266 -13.92 4.87 19.70
CA THR A 266 -14.68 3.61 19.73
C THR A 266 -16.11 3.83 20.23
N SER A 267 -16.35 4.98 20.87
CA SER A 267 -17.66 5.53 21.20
C SER A 267 -17.52 7.05 21.39
N ALA A 268 -18.61 7.72 21.76
CA ALA A 268 -18.59 9.16 22.09
C ALA A 268 -17.63 9.51 23.24
N THR A 269 -17.33 8.56 24.14
CA THR A 269 -16.55 8.77 25.35
C THR A 269 -15.29 7.89 25.43
N ALA A 270 -15.12 6.92 24.55
CA ALA A 270 -14.03 5.97 24.58
C ALA A 270 -13.15 6.05 23.33
N LYS A 271 -11.84 5.85 23.54
CA LYS A 271 -10.82 5.88 22.50
C LYS A 271 -9.85 4.71 22.62
N THR A 272 -9.35 4.27 21.49
CA THR A 272 -8.20 3.37 21.40
C THR A 272 -7.10 4.06 20.63
N ARG A 273 -5.88 4.05 21.18
CA ARG A 273 -4.69 4.59 20.49
C ARG A 273 -3.63 3.51 20.37
N ASN A 274 -3.11 3.32 19.15
CA ASN A 274 -1.93 2.51 18.87
C ASN A 274 -0.75 3.42 18.52
N ARG A 275 0.41 3.14 19.13
CA ARG A 275 1.70 3.74 18.76
C ARG A 275 2.64 2.64 18.35
N THR A 276 3.31 2.83 17.22
CA THR A 276 4.27 1.87 16.67
C THR A 276 5.58 2.56 16.42
N LEU A 277 6.65 2.01 16.97
CA LEU A 277 8.02 2.37 16.64
C LEU A 277 8.63 1.18 15.89
N GLY A 278 9.18 1.44 14.70
CA GLY A 278 9.89 0.45 13.88
C GLY A 278 11.32 0.90 13.62
N LEU A 279 12.28 0.02 13.85
CA LEU A 279 13.72 0.23 13.57
C LEU A 279 14.24 -0.99 12.83
N GLY A 280 15.10 -0.79 11.85
CA GLY A 280 15.74 -1.89 11.12
C GLY A 280 16.41 -1.44 9.84
N GLY A 281 16.63 -2.37 8.93
CA GLY A 281 17.27 -2.06 7.66
C GLY A 281 17.68 -3.30 6.88
N THR A 282 18.52 -3.08 5.87
CA THR A 282 19.05 -4.11 4.99
C THR A 282 20.56 -4.03 4.96
N VAL A 283 21.21 -5.18 5.16
CA VAL A 283 22.67 -5.37 5.08
C VAL A 283 22.98 -6.34 3.94
N PRO A 284 23.56 -5.90 2.83
CA PRO A 284 24.04 -6.79 1.78
C PRO A 284 25.23 -7.62 2.32
N LEU A 285 25.13 -8.94 2.19
CA LEU A 285 26.20 -9.90 2.55
C LEU A 285 26.90 -10.39 1.27
N GLY A 286 27.26 -9.46 0.38
CA GLY A 286 27.81 -9.70 -0.93
C GLY A 286 26.84 -9.36 -2.07
N ALA A 287 27.12 -9.83 -3.28
CA ALA A 287 26.34 -9.42 -4.48
C ALA A 287 24.94 -10.03 -4.51
N SER A 288 24.77 -11.24 -3.99
CA SER A 288 23.53 -12.03 -4.16
C SER A 288 22.73 -12.22 -2.88
N VAL A 289 23.21 -11.81 -1.71
CA VAL A 289 22.55 -12.06 -0.43
C VAL A 289 22.27 -10.77 0.29
N ASP A 290 21.03 -10.60 0.76
CA ASP A 290 20.64 -9.52 1.66
C ASP A 290 20.14 -10.09 2.98
N LEU A 291 20.61 -9.51 4.09
CA LEU A 291 20.04 -9.69 5.42
C LEU A 291 19.15 -8.48 5.73
N ILE A 292 17.88 -8.73 6.01
CA ILE A 292 16.89 -7.69 6.35
C ILE A 292 16.48 -7.93 7.80
N LEU A 293 16.62 -6.91 8.63
CA LEU A 293 16.28 -6.96 10.05
C LEU A 293 15.28 -5.87 10.38
N ALA A 294 14.30 -6.21 11.22
CA ALA A 294 13.38 -5.22 11.75
C ALA A 294 12.96 -5.56 13.17
N HIS A 295 12.83 -4.52 13.99
CA HIS A 295 12.24 -4.61 15.32
C HIS A 295 11.13 -3.57 15.45
N TYR A 296 9.99 -4.01 15.97
CA TYR A 296 8.83 -3.17 16.20
C TYR A 296 8.40 -3.24 17.66
N GLN A 297 8.06 -2.07 18.19
CA GLN A 297 7.37 -1.93 19.47
C GLN A 297 5.99 -1.33 19.23
N VAL A 298 4.95 -2.05 19.63
CA VAL A 298 3.56 -1.58 19.56
C VAL A 298 3.03 -1.41 20.98
N LYS A 299 2.49 -0.22 21.26
CA LYS A 299 1.77 0.10 22.50
C LYS A 299 0.34 0.49 22.14
N ARG A 300 -0.64 -0.21 22.74
CA ARG A 300 -2.06 0.13 22.65
C ARG A 300 -2.56 0.66 23.99
N THR A 301 -3.19 1.83 23.95
CA THR A 301 -3.88 2.42 25.10
C THR A 301 -5.38 2.50 24.82
N ARG A 302 -6.21 2.22 25.80
CA ARG A 302 -7.67 2.22 25.68
C ARG A 302 -8.29 2.91 26.87
N THR A 303 -9.37 3.65 26.66
CA THR A 303 -10.14 4.26 27.75
C THR A 303 -10.62 3.18 28.69
N ALA A 304 -10.39 3.37 30.01
CA ALA A 304 -10.79 2.46 31.10
C ALA A 304 -10.29 1.02 30.96
N ALA A 305 -9.15 0.78 30.31
CA ALA A 305 -8.53 -0.53 30.21
C ALA A 305 -7.02 -0.46 30.43
N VAL A 306 -6.43 -1.60 30.81
CA VAL A 306 -4.97 -1.71 30.97
C VAL A 306 -4.30 -1.55 29.60
N ASP A 307 -3.21 -0.81 29.57
CA ASP A 307 -2.34 -0.67 28.40
C ASP A 307 -1.75 -2.01 28.02
N ASP A 308 -1.79 -2.35 26.73
CA ASP A 308 -1.23 -3.58 26.20
C ASP A 308 -0.39 -3.32 24.94
N GLY A 309 0.08 -4.36 24.26
CA GLY A 309 0.91 -4.23 23.08
C GLY A 309 1.77 -5.44 22.80
N PHE A 310 2.81 -5.26 22.01
CA PHE A 310 3.79 -6.29 21.72
C PHE A 310 5.11 -5.72 21.21
N ASN A 311 6.15 -6.55 21.32
CA ASN A 311 7.40 -6.35 20.58
C ASN A 311 7.51 -7.46 19.53
N ARG A 312 7.96 -7.13 18.33
CA ARG A 312 8.20 -8.09 17.24
C ARG A 312 9.57 -7.86 16.63
N SER A 313 10.35 -8.93 16.52
CA SER A 313 11.61 -8.95 15.76
C SER A 313 11.44 -9.87 14.58
N VAL A 314 12.01 -9.47 13.43
CA VAL A 314 11.94 -10.23 12.18
C VAL A 314 13.30 -10.17 11.49
N ALA A 315 13.74 -11.30 10.96
CA ALA A 315 14.94 -11.41 10.16
C ALA A 315 14.62 -12.17 8.87
N PHE A 316 15.00 -11.60 7.72
CA PHE A 316 14.97 -12.27 6.43
C PHE A 316 16.38 -12.39 5.85
N LEU A 317 16.70 -13.54 5.35
CA LEU A 317 17.87 -13.79 4.49
C LEU A 317 17.34 -14.04 3.09
N GLU A 318 17.69 -13.19 2.13
CA GLU A 318 17.28 -13.31 0.74
C GLU A 318 18.46 -13.64 -0.15
N TYR A 319 18.31 -14.68 -0.98
CA TYR A 319 19.26 -15.02 -2.04
C TYR A 319 18.68 -14.65 -3.41
N LYS A 320 19.36 -13.79 -4.15
CA LYS A 320 18.95 -13.27 -5.47
C LYS A 320 19.50 -14.17 -6.57
N PHE A 321 18.66 -15.00 -7.17
CA PHE A 321 19.03 -15.75 -8.39
C PHE A 321 19.09 -14.82 -9.61
N SER A 322 18.21 -13.83 -9.64
CA SER A 322 18.13 -12.83 -10.69
C SER A 322 17.47 -11.54 -10.17
N LYS A 323 17.33 -10.52 -11.03
CA LYS A 323 16.55 -9.30 -10.70
C LYS A 323 15.07 -9.59 -10.40
N ARG A 324 14.53 -10.72 -10.88
CA ARG A 324 13.12 -11.11 -10.78
C ARG A 324 12.86 -12.26 -9.81
N THR A 325 13.87 -13.09 -9.52
CA THR A 325 13.69 -14.31 -8.72
C THR A 325 14.62 -14.32 -7.54
N ARG A 326 14.08 -14.58 -6.35
CA ARG A 326 14.83 -14.76 -5.10
C ARG A 326 14.21 -15.88 -4.26
N ALA A 327 15.06 -16.60 -3.53
CA ALA A 327 14.64 -17.41 -2.40
C ALA A 327 14.81 -16.62 -1.11
N TYR A 328 14.09 -16.99 -0.07
CA TYR A 328 14.24 -16.40 1.24
C TYR A 328 14.09 -17.44 2.35
N ALA A 329 14.75 -17.18 3.47
CA ALA A 329 14.46 -17.75 4.77
C ALA A 329 14.05 -16.62 5.72
N GLU A 330 13.17 -16.92 6.66
CA GLU A 330 12.63 -15.93 7.58
C GLU A 330 12.54 -16.51 8.99
N LEU A 331 12.86 -15.67 9.98
CA LEU A 331 12.67 -15.95 11.40
C LEU A 331 11.92 -14.78 12.03
N ASP A 332 10.90 -15.07 12.82
CA ASP A 332 10.19 -14.04 13.59
C ASP A 332 9.98 -14.45 15.04
N HIS A 333 9.95 -13.43 15.90
CA HIS A 333 9.56 -13.59 17.30
C HIS A 333 8.69 -12.42 17.74
N THR A 334 7.54 -12.72 18.34
CA THR A 334 6.63 -11.73 18.92
C THR A 334 6.44 -12.02 20.39
N ARG A 335 6.66 -11.02 21.25
CA ARG A 335 6.34 -11.07 22.68
C ARG A 335 5.16 -10.16 22.96
N TRP A 336 4.06 -10.77 23.34
CA TRP A 336 2.84 -10.08 23.71
C TRP A 336 2.92 -9.52 25.12
N LYS A 337 2.22 -8.40 25.36
CA LYS A 337 2.14 -7.72 26.67
C LYS A 337 0.68 -7.57 27.06
N ASN A 338 0.40 -7.88 28.33
CA ASN A 338 -0.90 -7.65 28.97
C ASN A 338 -2.10 -8.22 28.18
N GLY A 339 -1.93 -9.38 27.54
CA GLY A 339 -3.00 -10.06 26.84
C GLY A 339 -3.46 -9.41 25.52
N TYR A 340 -2.59 -8.62 24.86
CA TYR A 340 -2.90 -8.00 23.57
C TYR A 340 -3.49 -8.99 22.55
N GLN A 341 -2.94 -10.20 22.46
CA GLN A 341 -3.36 -11.28 21.56
C GLN A 341 -4.69 -11.95 21.99
N GLY A 342 -5.04 -11.86 23.27
CA GLY A 342 -6.13 -12.58 23.92
C GLY A 342 -5.60 -13.51 25.02
N ALA A 343 -6.31 -13.60 26.14
CA ALA A 343 -5.87 -14.33 27.35
C ALA A 343 -5.70 -15.84 27.13
N ALA A 344 -6.43 -16.43 26.17
CA ALA A 344 -6.36 -17.86 25.86
C ALA A 344 -5.13 -18.26 25.02
N PHE A 345 -4.34 -17.30 24.55
CA PHE A 345 -3.22 -17.57 23.64
C PHE A 345 -1.87 -17.47 24.34
N LYS A 346 -0.83 -18.05 23.73
CA LYS A 346 0.54 -17.98 24.27
C LYS A 346 0.98 -16.52 24.43
N SER A 347 1.80 -16.23 25.45
CA SER A 347 2.36 -14.90 25.69
C SER A 347 3.47 -14.52 24.69
N SER A 348 3.95 -15.47 23.89
CA SER A 348 4.90 -15.26 22.81
C SER A 348 4.57 -16.15 21.62
N ALA A 349 5.07 -15.74 20.47
CA ALA A 349 4.94 -16.49 19.23
C ALA A 349 6.28 -16.44 18.48
N SER A 350 6.63 -17.53 17.82
CA SER A 350 7.83 -17.62 16.96
C SER A 350 7.49 -18.37 15.71
N GLY A 351 8.18 -18.04 14.62
CA GLY A 351 8.02 -18.72 13.36
C GLY A 351 9.30 -18.80 12.56
N VAL A 352 9.30 -19.77 11.66
CA VAL A 352 10.32 -19.91 10.61
C VAL A 352 9.62 -20.16 9.29
N SER A 353 10.10 -19.51 8.25
CA SER A 353 9.57 -19.66 6.89
C SER A 353 10.70 -19.81 5.88
N ALA A 354 10.42 -20.49 4.78
CA ALA A 354 11.27 -20.49 3.60
C ALA A 354 10.42 -20.50 2.33
N GLY A 355 10.83 -19.76 1.31
CA GLY A 355 10.03 -19.64 0.09
C GLY A 355 10.75 -19.00 -1.07
N VAL A 356 10.00 -18.79 -2.14
CA VAL A 356 10.48 -18.21 -3.41
C VAL A 356 9.55 -17.08 -3.83
N VAL A 357 10.17 -16.01 -4.32
CA VAL A 357 9.48 -14.86 -4.95
C VAL A 357 9.91 -14.76 -6.40
N HIS A 358 8.94 -14.65 -7.30
CA HIS A 358 9.17 -14.35 -8.71
C HIS A 358 8.33 -13.15 -9.15
N SER A 359 8.95 -12.18 -9.83
CA SER A 359 8.27 -11.01 -10.42
C SER A 359 8.29 -11.11 -11.94
N PHE A 360 7.20 -10.81 -12.60
CA PHE A 360 7.04 -10.85 -14.05
C PHE A 360 6.41 -9.59 -14.61
#